data_693939b3035b979da2b8d68400a6bbd7
#
_entry.id   693939b3035b979da2b8d68400a6bbd7
#
_cell.length_a   1.000
_cell.length_b   1.000
_cell.length_c   1.000
_cell.angle_alpha   90.00
_cell.angle_beta   90.00
_cell.angle_gamma   90.00
#
_symmetry.space_group_name_H-M   'P 1'
#
loop_
_entity.id
_entity.type
_entity.pdbx_description
1 polymer ?
#
loop_
_entity_poly.entity_id
_entity_poly.type
_entity_poly.pdbx_seq_one_letter_code
_entity_poly.pdbx_strand_id
1 'polypeptide(L)'
;MKILIIGATGRTGRLVVEEALKQGYDINVLVRDRNKIPFNSKSVQVYQGTPTRQTDLAAAMRGCEAIICALGIVRASDAPWSKLITPPNFISESMKNVIAEAGQQNLKRLITVSAWGVGETKKEIPFWLRWLINYTNLRPVYAEHELEEKLLSASSLRWTALRPVALNDAKKKKTLKISFNNFPKPSLQISRQSVAKFMVDIVKSDKYDMKSPTISES
;
A
#
# COMPACT_ATOMS: atom_id res chain seq x y z
N MET A 1 10.88 13.01 -11.98
CA MET A 1 10.41 11.61 -11.89
C MET A 1 8.92 11.61 -11.65
N LYS A 2 8.17 10.90 -12.50
CA LYS A 2 6.73 10.80 -12.40
C LYS A 2 6.34 9.45 -11.79
N ILE A 3 5.41 9.46 -10.83
CA ILE A 3 4.94 8.25 -10.16
C ILE A 3 3.42 8.14 -10.20
N LEU A 4 2.89 6.91 -10.30
CA LEU A 4 1.47 6.65 -10.12
C LEU A 4 1.18 6.32 -8.66
N ILE A 5 0.17 6.98 -8.07
CA ILE A 5 -0.34 6.64 -6.74
C ILE A 5 -1.77 6.12 -6.87
N ILE A 6 -1.99 4.87 -6.46
CA ILE A 6 -3.28 4.21 -6.39
C ILE A 6 -3.74 4.22 -4.93
N GLY A 7 -5.01 4.58 -4.68
CA GLY A 7 -5.53 4.71 -3.31
C GLY A 7 -5.34 6.10 -2.69
N ALA A 8 -5.06 7.12 -3.50
CA ALA A 8 -4.79 8.50 -3.08
C ALA A 8 -5.89 9.17 -2.23
N THR A 9 -7.11 8.66 -2.24
CA THR A 9 -8.22 9.17 -1.41
C THR A 9 -8.32 8.52 -0.04
N GLY A 10 -7.54 7.45 0.20
CA GLY A 10 -7.47 6.76 1.48
C GLY A 10 -6.64 7.51 2.53
N ARG A 11 -6.78 7.13 3.82
CA ARG A 11 -6.04 7.77 4.92
C ARG A 11 -4.53 7.75 4.73
N THR A 12 -3.94 6.63 4.36
CA THR A 12 -2.51 6.52 4.06
C THR A 12 -2.16 7.15 2.71
N GLY A 13 -2.96 6.88 1.67
CA GLY A 13 -2.69 7.35 0.32
C GLY A 13 -2.63 8.87 0.18
N ARG A 14 -3.46 9.61 0.94
CA ARG A 14 -3.36 11.09 1.00
C ARG A 14 -2.00 11.55 1.50
N LEU A 15 -1.52 10.93 2.57
CA LEU A 15 -0.20 11.24 3.15
C LEU A 15 0.93 10.86 2.19
N VAL A 16 0.75 9.79 1.39
CA VAL A 16 1.71 9.44 0.32
C VAL A 16 1.77 10.54 -0.74
N VAL A 17 0.62 11.08 -1.19
CA VAL A 17 0.60 12.19 -2.14
C VAL A 17 1.27 13.43 -1.56
N GLU A 18 0.94 13.80 -0.31
CA GLU A 18 1.55 14.95 0.38
C GLU A 18 3.07 14.81 0.48
N GLU A 19 3.55 13.62 0.86
CA GLU A 19 4.98 13.37 0.99
C GLU A 19 5.70 13.37 -0.36
N ALA A 20 5.08 12.78 -1.39
CA ALA A 20 5.62 12.77 -2.74
C ALA A 20 5.72 14.19 -3.33
N LEU A 21 4.72 15.05 -3.08
CA LEU A 21 4.78 16.47 -3.46
C LEU A 21 5.93 17.22 -2.76
N LYS A 22 6.13 16.98 -1.44
CA LYS A 22 7.24 17.56 -0.69
C LYS A 22 8.60 17.17 -1.26
N GLN A 23 8.71 15.95 -1.78
CA GLN A 23 9.95 15.43 -2.39
C GLN A 23 10.09 15.77 -3.87
N GLY A 24 9.18 16.58 -4.44
CA GLY A 24 9.26 17.09 -5.81
C GLY A 24 8.93 16.09 -6.90
N TYR A 25 8.10 15.08 -6.62
CA TYR A 25 7.62 14.16 -7.64
C TYR A 25 6.47 14.77 -8.45
N ASP A 26 6.42 14.44 -9.74
CA ASP A 26 5.20 14.54 -10.54
C ASP A 26 4.33 13.31 -10.28
N ILE A 27 3.03 13.51 -10.09
CA ILE A 27 2.15 12.47 -9.58
C ILE A 27 0.95 12.29 -10.49
N ASN A 28 0.74 11.07 -10.97
CA ASN A 28 -0.54 10.63 -11.47
C ASN A 28 -1.30 9.97 -10.32
N VAL A 29 -2.59 10.29 -10.13
CA VAL A 29 -3.46 9.59 -9.19
C VAL A 29 -4.63 8.95 -9.92
N LEU A 30 -4.90 7.67 -9.64
CA LEU A 30 -6.08 6.96 -10.12
C LEU A 30 -7.13 6.91 -9.01
N VAL A 31 -8.29 7.52 -9.22
CA VAL A 31 -9.34 7.67 -8.22
C VAL A 31 -10.73 7.44 -8.81
N ARG A 32 -11.64 6.85 -8.04
CA ARG A 32 -13.04 6.63 -8.45
C ARG A 32 -13.84 7.93 -8.56
N ASP A 33 -13.51 8.91 -7.75
CA ASP A 33 -14.21 10.20 -7.67
C ASP A 33 -13.17 11.34 -7.55
N ARG A 34 -13.10 12.19 -8.57
CA ARG A 34 -12.17 13.32 -8.65
C ARG A 34 -12.41 14.35 -7.55
N ASN A 35 -13.67 14.51 -7.11
CA ASN A 35 -14.05 15.50 -6.10
C ASN A 35 -13.47 15.18 -4.71
N LYS A 36 -12.99 13.95 -4.50
CA LYS A 36 -12.35 13.51 -3.23
C LYS A 36 -10.87 13.82 -3.16
N ILE A 37 -10.29 14.41 -4.19
CA ILE A 37 -8.89 14.83 -4.22
C ILE A 37 -8.76 16.25 -3.69
N PRO A 38 -8.14 16.46 -2.52
CA PRO A 38 -7.96 17.79 -1.95
C PRO A 38 -6.73 18.52 -2.49
N PHE A 39 -5.99 17.92 -3.43
CA PHE A 39 -4.73 18.46 -3.91
C PHE A 39 -4.93 19.34 -5.13
N ASN A 40 -4.65 20.64 -4.98
CA ASN A 40 -4.61 21.61 -6.08
C ASN A 40 -3.13 21.94 -6.39
N SER A 41 -2.46 21.09 -7.14
CA SER A 41 -1.06 21.26 -7.54
C SER A 41 -0.89 20.93 -9.01
N LYS A 42 -0.06 21.72 -9.71
CA LYS A 42 0.30 21.47 -11.12
C LYS A 42 1.06 20.15 -11.31
N SER A 43 1.68 19.64 -10.24
CA SER A 43 2.38 18.36 -10.23
C SER A 43 1.46 17.16 -9.98
N VAL A 44 0.13 17.35 -9.83
CA VAL A 44 -0.82 16.26 -9.65
C VAL A 44 -1.78 16.18 -10.82
N GLN A 45 -1.71 15.09 -11.56
CA GLN A 45 -2.66 14.77 -12.63
C GLN A 45 -3.64 13.70 -12.15
N VAL A 46 -4.94 14.01 -12.23
CA VAL A 46 -6.01 13.14 -11.74
C VAL A 46 -6.65 12.37 -12.87
N TYR A 47 -6.60 11.04 -12.79
CA TYR A 47 -7.30 10.10 -13.65
C TYR A 47 -8.50 9.53 -12.90
N GLN A 48 -9.68 9.61 -13.50
CA GLN A 48 -10.88 9.01 -12.92
C GLN A 48 -11.05 7.60 -13.45
N GLY A 49 -11.16 6.64 -12.52
CA GLY A 49 -11.27 5.23 -12.86
C GLY A 49 -11.06 4.31 -11.66
N THR A 50 -10.90 3.04 -11.94
CA THR A 50 -10.70 1.98 -10.94
C THR A 50 -9.52 1.08 -11.31
N PRO A 51 -8.69 0.65 -10.35
CA PRO A 51 -7.58 -0.27 -10.63
C PRO A 51 -8.05 -1.70 -11.02
N THR A 52 -9.34 -2.00 -10.89
CA THR A 52 -9.93 -3.25 -11.41
C THR A 52 -10.21 -3.20 -12.91
N ARG A 53 -10.01 -2.05 -13.57
CA ARG A 53 -10.15 -1.89 -15.02
C ARG A 53 -8.79 -1.55 -15.63
N GLN A 54 -8.31 -2.42 -16.51
CA GLN A 54 -6.97 -2.28 -17.11
C GLN A 54 -6.84 -1.00 -17.96
N THR A 55 -7.87 -0.60 -18.68
CA THR A 55 -7.87 0.63 -19.50
C THR A 55 -7.66 1.90 -18.65
N ASP A 56 -8.22 1.94 -17.44
CA ASP A 56 -8.06 3.08 -16.55
C ASP A 56 -6.62 3.14 -16.01
N LEU A 57 -6.03 1.97 -15.72
CA LEU A 57 -4.63 1.85 -15.31
C LEU A 57 -3.69 2.25 -16.45
N ALA A 58 -3.94 1.81 -17.67
CA ALA A 58 -3.13 2.14 -18.85
C ALA A 58 -2.99 3.65 -19.03
N ALA A 59 -4.10 4.38 -18.91
CA ALA A 59 -4.09 5.83 -19.00
C ALA A 59 -3.31 6.48 -17.84
N ALA A 60 -3.52 6.02 -16.61
CA ALA A 60 -2.90 6.60 -15.42
C ALA A 60 -1.40 6.28 -15.28
N MET A 61 -0.94 5.13 -15.78
CA MET A 61 0.47 4.70 -15.75
C MET A 61 1.35 5.40 -16.79
N ARG A 62 0.75 5.99 -17.83
CA ARG A 62 1.51 6.57 -18.95
C ARG A 62 2.55 7.59 -18.49
N GLY A 63 3.79 7.33 -18.84
CA GLY A 63 4.94 8.18 -18.51
C GLY A 63 5.37 8.13 -17.04
N CYS A 64 4.81 7.21 -16.24
CA CYS A 64 5.28 6.97 -14.89
C CYS A 64 6.53 6.07 -14.87
N GLU A 65 7.34 6.21 -13.84
CA GLU A 65 8.57 5.44 -13.63
C GLU A 65 8.46 4.48 -12.42
N ALA A 66 7.47 4.72 -11.55
CA ALA A 66 7.17 3.84 -10.40
C ALA A 66 5.70 3.92 -10.02
N ILE A 67 5.24 2.91 -9.29
CA ILE A 67 3.88 2.79 -8.76
C ILE A 67 3.94 2.69 -7.24
N ILE A 68 3.12 3.48 -6.56
CA ILE A 68 2.82 3.32 -5.14
C ILE A 68 1.35 2.92 -5.00
N CYS A 69 1.10 1.75 -4.42
CA CYS A 69 -0.23 1.22 -4.20
C CYS A 69 -0.57 1.26 -2.70
N ALA A 70 -1.46 2.16 -2.31
CA ALA A 70 -1.95 2.31 -0.94
C ALA A 70 -3.42 1.87 -0.84
N LEU A 71 -3.74 0.72 -1.47
CA LEU A 71 -5.06 0.12 -1.42
C LEU A 71 -5.29 -0.63 -0.11
N GLY A 72 -6.55 -0.74 0.25
CA GLY A 72 -7.00 -1.55 1.39
C GLY A 72 -8.48 -1.85 1.25
N ILE A 73 -8.95 -2.87 1.97
CA ILE A 73 -10.37 -3.17 2.09
C ILE A 73 -11.00 -2.15 3.04
N VAL A 74 -11.93 -1.34 2.52
CA VAL A 74 -12.67 -0.37 3.31
C VAL A 74 -13.73 -1.09 4.13
N ARG A 75 -13.78 -0.76 5.41
CA ARG A 75 -14.78 -1.24 6.36
C ARG A 75 -15.62 -0.07 6.87
N ALA A 76 -16.81 -0.33 7.38
CA ALA A 76 -17.71 0.70 7.91
C ALA A 76 -17.11 1.44 9.14
N SER A 77 -16.23 0.78 9.91
CA SER A 77 -15.44 1.36 10.98
C SER A 77 -14.12 0.60 11.17
N ASP A 78 -13.25 1.09 12.05
CA ASP A 78 -11.99 0.41 12.39
C ASP A 78 -12.19 -0.81 13.31
N ALA A 79 -13.39 -1.05 13.84
CA ALA A 79 -13.69 -2.21 14.68
C ALA A 79 -13.48 -3.53 13.89
N PRO A 80 -12.88 -4.57 14.50
CA PRO A 80 -12.58 -5.83 13.83
C PRO A 80 -13.79 -6.53 13.19
N TRP A 81 -14.97 -6.40 13.80
CA TRP A 81 -16.23 -6.98 13.32
C TRP A 81 -16.99 -6.12 12.30
N SER A 82 -16.45 -4.95 11.96
CA SER A 82 -17.11 -4.00 11.08
C SER A 82 -17.30 -4.58 9.68
N LYS A 83 -18.48 -4.34 9.09
CA LYS A 83 -18.85 -4.81 7.74
C LYS A 83 -17.89 -4.28 6.69
N LEU A 84 -17.52 -5.14 5.75
CA LEU A 84 -16.75 -4.76 4.57
C LEU A 84 -17.64 -3.94 3.62
N ILE A 85 -17.09 -2.83 3.12
CA ILE A 85 -17.74 -1.97 2.12
C ILE A 85 -17.15 -2.25 0.73
N THR A 86 -15.85 -2.47 0.66
CA THR A 86 -15.17 -2.85 -0.58
C THR A 86 -15.37 -4.35 -0.86
N PRO A 87 -15.53 -4.77 -2.13
CA PRO A 87 -15.55 -6.18 -2.50
C PRO A 87 -14.32 -6.92 -1.93
N PRO A 88 -14.50 -8.17 -1.47
CA PRO A 88 -13.42 -8.90 -0.80
C PRO A 88 -12.22 -9.22 -1.71
N ASN A 89 -12.39 -9.29 -3.03
CA ASN A 89 -11.36 -9.57 -4.04
C ASN A 89 -10.73 -8.30 -4.64
N PHE A 90 -11.01 -7.12 -4.08
CA PHE A 90 -10.63 -5.84 -4.68
C PHE A 90 -9.12 -5.63 -4.78
N ILE A 91 -8.35 -6.04 -3.78
CA ILE A 91 -6.89 -5.86 -3.76
C ILE A 91 -6.23 -6.79 -4.76
N SER A 92 -6.57 -8.08 -4.72
CA SER A 92 -5.97 -9.10 -5.59
C SER A 92 -6.31 -8.86 -7.07
N GLU A 93 -7.54 -8.46 -7.38
CA GLU A 93 -7.97 -8.11 -8.73
C GLU A 93 -7.25 -6.86 -9.26
N SER A 94 -7.16 -5.82 -8.41
CA SER A 94 -6.40 -4.61 -8.73
C SER A 94 -4.93 -4.94 -8.98
N MET A 95 -4.30 -5.77 -8.14
CA MET A 95 -2.90 -6.11 -8.26
C MET A 95 -2.60 -6.93 -9.52
N LYS A 96 -3.48 -7.86 -9.93
CA LYS A 96 -3.35 -8.56 -11.22
C LYS A 96 -3.27 -7.58 -12.38
N ASN A 97 -4.19 -6.62 -12.41
CA ASN A 97 -4.22 -5.62 -13.49
C ASN A 97 -3.02 -4.67 -13.43
N VAL A 98 -2.59 -4.26 -12.22
CA VAL A 98 -1.40 -3.42 -12.04
C VAL A 98 -0.14 -4.13 -12.56
N ILE A 99 0.06 -5.41 -12.23
CA ILE A 99 1.21 -6.19 -12.70
C ILE A 99 1.17 -6.35 -14.22
N ALA A 100 0.02 -6.70 -14.78
CA ALA A 100 -0.14 -6.88 -16.23
C ALA A 100 0.17 -5.58 -16.99
N GLU A 101 -0.41 -4.46 -16.55
CA GLU A 101 -0.23 -3.17 -17.21
C GLU A 101 1.19 -2.61 -17.02
N ALA A 102 1.79 -2.77 -15.82
CA ALA A 102 3.17 -2.40 -15.57
C ALA A 102 4.13 -3.14 -16.52
N GLY A 103 3.87 -4.44 -16.78
CA GLY A 103 4.63 -5.22 -17.75
C GLY A 103 4.53 -4.68 -19.17
N GLN A 104 3.33 -4.29 -19.63
CA GLN A 104 3.10 -3.72 -20.96
C GLN A 104 3.81 -2.37 -21.15
N GLN A 105 3.88 -1.55 -20.10
CA GLN A 105 4.52 -0.23 -20.14
C GLN A 105 5.99 -0.23 -19.67
N ASN A 106 6.60 -1.41 -19.46
CA ASN A 106 7.96 -1.57 -18.98
C ASN A 106 8.24 -0.88 -17.63
N LEU A 107 7.20 -0.67 -16.83
CA LEU A 107 7.30 -0.16 -15.48
C LEU A 107 7.83 -1.28 -14.57
N LYS A 108 8.92 -1.03 -13.86
CA LYS A 108 9.58 -2.06 -13.06
C LYS A 108 9.34 -1.92 -11.56
N ARG A 109 9.19 -0.68 -11.05
CA ARG A 109 9.15 -0.39 -9.62
C ARG A 109 7.72 -0.32 -9.09
N LEU A 110 7.40 -1.16 -8.10
CA LEU A 110 6.11 -1.16 -7.40
C LEU A 110 6.33 -1.23 -5.89
N ILE A 111 5.67 -0.33 -5.15
CA ILE A 111 5.63 -0.34 -3.68
C ILE A 111 4.17 -0.46 -3.26
N THR A 112 3.86 -1.42 -2.41
CA THR A 112 2.51 -1.59 -1.89
C THR A 112 2.47 -1.69 -0.37
N VAL A 113 1.27 -1.51 0.21
CA VAL A 113 1.00 -1.72 1.62
C VAL A 113 0.29 -3.05 1.81
N SER A 114 0.93 -3.94 2.53
CA SER A 114 0.37 -5.20 3.04
C SER A 114 0.08 -5.07 4.56
N ALA A 115 0.26 -6.11 5.35
CA ALA A 115 0.04 -6.09 6.79
C ALA A 115 0.98 -7.04 7.54
N TRP A 116 1.45 -6.65 8.74
CA TRP A 116 2.11 -7.59 9.65
C TRP A 116 1.15 -8.70 10.07
N GLY A 117 1.57 -9.94 9.90
CA GLY A 117 0.71 -11.12 10.07
C GLY A 117 0.32 -11.78 8.74
N VAL A 118 0.81 -11.28 7.60
CA VAL A 118 0.70 -11.90 6.29
C VAL A 118 1.93 -12.78 6.02
N GLY A 119 1.77 -13.83 5.24
CA GLY A 119 2.85 -14.74 4.86
C GLY A 119 3.53 -15.38 6.07
N GLU A 120 4.87 -15.39 6.07
CA GLU A 120 5.69 -15.95 7.15
C GLU A 120 5.49 -15.24 8.49
N THR A 121 5.17 -13.93 8.49
CA THR A 121 4.95 -13.16 9.73
C THR A 121 3.68 -13.57 10.49
N LYS A 122 2.83 -14.41 9.91
CA LYS A 122 1.66 -15.00 10.57
C LYS A 122 2.01 -15.77 11.86
N LYS A 123 3.21 -16.31 11.94
CA LYS A 123 3.72 -17.03 13.12
C LYS A 123 4.33 -16.09 14.15
N GLU A 124 4.70 -14.88 13.73
CA GLU A 124 5.42 -13.88 14.55
C GLU A 124 4.49 -12.98 15.35
N ILE A 125 3.24 -12.81 14.90
CA ILE A 125 2.26 -11.96 15.58
C ILE A 125 1.80 -12.58 16.91
N PRO A 126 1.44 -11.73 17.93
CA PRO A 126 0.90 -12.20 19.19
C PRO A 126 -0.33 -13.11 18.99
N PHE A 127 -0.50 -14.09 19.89
CA PHE A 127 -1.61 -15.05 19.83
C PHE A 127 -2.99 -14.35 19.77
N TRP A 128 -3.22 -13.32 20.61
CA TRP A 128 -4.47 -12.58 20.62
C TRP A 128 -4.76 -11.88 19.27
N LEU A 129 -3.72 -11.35 18.59
CA LEU A 129 -3.88 -10.72 17.29
C LEU A 129 -4.20 -11.76 16.22
N ARG A 130 -3.56 -12.94 16.27
CA ARG A 130 -3.86 -14.06 15.38
C ARG A 130 -5.31 -14.53 15.55
N TRP A 131 -5.76 -14.64 16.80
CA TRP A 131 -7.16 -14.96 17.09
C TRP A 131 -8.09 -13.90 16.50
N LEU A 132 -7.82 -12.62 16.74
CA LEU A 132 -8.61 -11.51 16.21
C LEU A 132 -8.71 -11.56 14.67
N ILE A 133 -7.60 -11.78 13.96
CA ILE A 133 -7.58 -11.90 12.51
C ILE A 133 -8.44 -13.08 12.05
N ASN A 134 -8.33 -14.24 12.68
CA ASN A 134 -8.99 -15.45 12.20
C ASN A 134 -10.50 -15.46 12.44
N TYR A 135 -10.99 -14.80 13.48
CA TYR A 135 -12.38 -14.89 13.95
C TYR A 135 -13.20 -13.61 13.77
N THR A 136 -12.66 -12.63 13.02
CA THR A 136 -13.37 -11.38 12.73
C THR A 136 -13.36 -11.07 11.23
N ASN A 137 -13.96 -9.92 10.86
CA ASN A 137 -13.93 -9.40 9.48
C ASN A 137 -12.54 -8.87 9.05
N LEU A 138 -11.51 -9.11 9.83
CA LEU A 138 -10.12 -8.93 9.40
C LEU A 138 -9.64 -10.09 8.53
N ARG A 139 -10.19 -11.30 8.70
CA ARG A 139 -9.78 -12.49 7.95
C ARG A 139 -9.74 -12.28 6.42
N PRO A 140 -10.82 -11.81 5.77
CA PRO A 140 -10.78 -11.55 4.34
C PRO A 140 -9.77 -10.47 3.95
N VAL A 141 -9.54 -9.45 4.80
CA VAL A 141 -8.55 -8.39 4.54
C VAL A 141 -7.13 -8.98 4.49
N TYR A 142 -6.78 -9.81 5.46
CA TYR A 142 -5.47 -10.47 5.50
C TYR A 142 -5.29 -11.49 4.39
N ALA A 143 -6.36 -12.21 4.02
CA ALA A 143 -6.34 -13.14 2.89
C ALA A 143 -6.05 -12.42 1.56
N GLU A 144 -6.62 -11.24 1.35
CA GLU A 144 -6.37 -10.43 0.17
C GLU A 144 -4.92 -9.93 0.10
N HIS A 145 -4.35 -9.47 1.20
CA HIS A 145 -2.94 -9.09 1.24
C HIS A 145 -2.00 -10.30 1.02
N GLU A 146 -2.40 -11.48 1.48
CA GLU A 146 -1.64 -12.70 1.19
C GLU A 146 -1.66 -13.07 -0.31
N LEU A 147 -2.82 -12.92 -0.96
CA LEU A 147 -2.95 -13.10 -2.41
C LEU A 147 -2.16 -12.03 -3.18
N GLU A 148 -2.22 -10.78 -2.75
CA GLU A 148 -1.43 -9.68 -3.30
C GLU A 148 0.07 -10.00 -3.29
N GLU A 149 0.62 -10.42 -2.15
CA GLU A 149 2.05 -10.76 -2.05
C GLU A 149 2.43 -11.99 -2.89
N LYS A 150 1.54 -12.99 -3.01
CA LYS A 150 1.75 -14.13 -3.91
C LYS A 150 1.81 -13.70 -5.38
N LEU A 151 0.94 -12.80 -5.81
CA LEU A 151 0.96 -12.26 -7.17
C LEU A 151 2.25 -11.47 -7.43
N LEU A 152 2.69 -10.66 -6.48
CA LEU A 152 3.93 -9.90 -6.57
C LEU A 152 5.15 -10.82 -6.66
N SER A 153 5.23 -11.85 -5.82
CA SER A 153 6.35 -12.80 -5.82
C SER A 153 6.46 -13.61 -7.11
N ALA A 154 5.35 -13.80 -7.83
CA ALA A 154 5.32 -14.44 -9.14
C ALA A 154 5.58 -13.47 -10.30
N SER A 155 5.68 -12.17 -10.06
CA SER A 155 5.92 -11.15 -11.08
C SER A 155 7.41 -10.86 -11.29
N SER A 156 7.74 -10.23 -12.42
CA SER A 156 9.10 -9.74 -12.71
C SER A 156 9.36 -8.32 -12.22
N LEU A 157 8.46 -7.75 -11.40
CA LEU A 157 8.60 -6.40 -10.91
C LEU A 157 9.63 -6.30 -9.77
N ARG A 158 10.26 -5.15 -9.65
CA ARG A 158 11.04 -4.75 -8.48
C ARG A 158 10.05 -4.26 -7.40
N TRP A 159 9.35 -5.20 -6.79
CA TRP A 159 8.30 -4.89 -5.83
C TRP A 159 8.83 -4.76 -4.40
N THR A 160 8.10 -4.01 -3.56
CA THR A 160 8.26 -3.99 -2.11
C THR A 160 6.86 -4.00 -1.49
N ALA A 161 6.54 -5.01 -0.68
CA ALA A 161 5.27 -5.09 0.06
C ALA A 161 5.52 -4.72 1.52
N LEU A 162 5.19 -3.49 1.92
CA LEU A 162 5.37 -3.05 3.30
C LEU A 162 4.33 -3.71 4.20
N ARG A 163 4.78 -4.30 5.29
CA ARG A 163 3.94 -4.91 6.33
C ARG A 163 3.90 -4.02 7.57
N PRO A 164 3.10 -2.93 7.58
CA PRO A 164 2.96 -2.13 8.78
C PRO A 164 2.29 -2.95 9.90
N VAL A 165 2.69 -2.67 11.13
CA VAL A 165 1.96 -3.07 12.33
C VAL A 165 0.67 -2.24 12.48
N ALA A 166 -0.04 -2.28 13.61
CA ALA A 166 -1.27 -1.54 13.78
C ALA A 166 -1.10 -0.04 13.50
N LEU A 167 -1.90 0.47 12.56
CA LEU A 167 -1.82 1.85 12.08
C LEU A 167 -2.54 2.81 13.04
N ASN A 168 -1.92 3.95 13.31
CA ASN A 168 -2.54 5.07 14.02
C ASN A 168 -2.36 6.39 13.25
N ASP A 169 -2.99 7.48 13.75
CA ASP A 169 -2.92 8.82 13.14
C ASP A 169 -2.06 9.78 13.99
N ALA A 170 -1.13 9.26 14.79
CA ALA A 170 -0.24 10.07 15.61
C ALA A 170 0.66 10.95 14.72
N LYS A 171 0.77 12.24 15.09
CA LYS A 171 1.63 13.21 14.40
C LYS A 171 3.04 13.30 14.99
N LYS A 172 3.28 12.67 16.15
CA LYS A 172 4.59 12.70 16.82
C LYS A 172 5.59 11.87 16.02
N LYS A 173 6.71 12.50 15.66
CA LYS A 173 7.82 11.78 15.01
C LYS A 173 8.41 10.75 15.97
N LYS A 174 8.53 9.53 15.52
CA LYS A 174 9.17 8.41 16.19
C LYS A 174 10.20 7.77 15.26
N THR A 175 11.11 7.01 15.82
CA THR A 175 12.11 6.29 15.04
C THR A 175 11.47 5.11 14.31
N LEU A 176 11.61 5.06 12.98
CA LEU A 176 11.15 3.95 12.18
C LEU A 176 12.03 2.72 12.45
N LYS A 177 11.39 1.59 12.73
CA LYS A 177 12.02 0.29 12.90
C LYS A 177 11.61 -0.62 11.74
N ILE A 178 12.60 -1.18 11.05
CA ILE A 178 12.41 -2.09 9.92
C ILE A 178 12.87 -3.47 10.38
N SER A 179 12.00 -4.46 10.23
CA SER A 179 12.23 -5.81 10.72
C SER A 179 12.08 -6.84 9.59
N PHE A 180 12.95 -7.84 9.64
CA PHE A 180 12.84 -9.06 8.83
C PHE A 180 12.93 -10.25 9.77
N ASN A 181 12.10 -11.27 9.56
CA ASN A 181 12.08 -12.47 10.41
C ASN A 181 11.98 -12.12 11.92
N ASN A 182 11.10 -11.14 12.24
CA ASN A 182 10.88 -10.64 13.59
C ASN A 182 12.12 -10.01 14.28
N PHE A 183 13.16 -9.66 13.51
CA PHE A 183 14.35 -9.02 14.05
C PHE A 183 14.69 -7.71 13.31
N PRO A 184 14.92 -6.59 14.05
CA PRO A 184 14.62 -6.41 15.46
C PRO A 184 13.11 -6.59 15.72
N LYS A 185 12.73 -7.02 16.93
CA LYS A 185 11.31 -7.28 17.25
C LYS A 185 10.45 -6.04 16.94
N PRO A 186 9.39 -6.16 16.12
CA PRO A 186 8.52 -5.03 15.81
C PRO A 186 7.81 -4.52 17.08
N SER A 187 7.57 -3.22 17.11
CA SER A 187 6.62 -2.61 18.05
C SER A 187 5.20 -2.85 17.57
N LEU A 188 4.17 -2.51 18.36
CA LEU A 188 2.79 -2.82 18.00
C LEU A 188 2.10 -1.74 17.17
N GLN A 189 2.69 -0.56 17.05
CA GLN A 189 2.07 0.58 16.37
C GLN A 189 3.02 1.31 15.43
N ILE A 190 2.43 1.92 14.40
CA ILE A 190 3.09 2.83 13.47
C ILE A 190 2.11 3.89 12.99
N SER A 191 2.58 5.13 12.83
CA SER A 191 1.77 6.18 12.25
C SER A 191 1.64 6.02 10.73
N ARG A 192 0.45 6.36 10.17
CA ARG A 192 0.27 6.41 8.71
C ARG A 192 1.22 7.39 8.05
N GLN A 193 1.62 8.45 8.76
CA GLN A 193 2.60 9.42 8.28
C GLN A 193 3.96 8.76 8.03
N SER A 194 4.44 7.93 8.95
CA SER A 194 5.71 7.21 8.79
C SER A 194 5.65 6.14 7.71
N VAL A 195 4.52 5.44 7.58
CA VAL A 195 4.30 4.51 6.46
C VAL A 195 4.39 5.26 5.13
N ALA A 196 3.65 6.36 4.99
CA ALA A 196 3.62 7.17 3.77
C ALA A 196 5.01 7.72 3.42
N LYS A 197 5.71 8.28 4.40
CA LYS A 197 7.07 8.77 4.22
C LYS A 197 8.00 7.67 3.74
N PHE A 198 7.98 6.51 4.40
CA PHE A 198 8.85 5.40 4.03
C PHE A 198 8.54 4.86 2.63
N MET A 199 7.27 4.78 2.23
CA MET A 199 6.90 4.39 0.87
C MET A 199 7.53 5.30 -0.18
N VAL A 200 7.53 6.62 0.06
CA VAL A 200 8.09 7.59 -0.88
C VAL A 200 9.63 7.56 -0.85
N ASP A 201 10.24 7.47 0.33
CA ASP A 201 11.70 7.43 0.51
C ASP A 201 12.35 6.27 -0.25
N ILE A 202 11.66 5.12 -0.35
CA ILE A 202 12.21 3.92 -1.01
C ILE A 202 11.89 3.81 -2.51
N VAL A 203 11.23 4.81 -3.11
CA VAL A 203 10.87 4.78 -4.54
C VAL A 203 12.11 4.56 -5.41
N LYS A 204 13.18 5.27 -5.12
CA LYS A 204 14.45 5.21 -5.87
C LYS A 204 15.44 4.18 -5.32
N SER A 205 15.09 3.49 -4.22
CA SER A 205 15.97 2.52 -3.57
C SER A 205 15.73 1.10 -4.09
N ASP A 206 16.78 0.34 -4.27
CA ASP A 206 16.76 -1.09 -4.58
C ASP A 206 16.91 -1.99 -3.33
N LYS A 207 17.25 -1.39 -2.19
CA LYS A 207 17.51 -2.08 -0.91
C LYS A 207 16.39 -3.04 -0.49
N TYR A 208 15.15 -2.72 -0.84
CA TYR A 208 13.95 -3.48 -0.47
C TYR A 208 13.28 -4.16 -1.67
N ASP A 209 13.99 -4.31 -2.78
CA ASP A 209 13.47 -5.01 -3.95
C ASP A 209 13.18 -6.47 -3.63
N MET A 210 12.00 -6.93 -4.07
CA MET A 210 11.47 -8.28 -3.85
C MET A 210 11.44 -8.69 -2.38
N LYS A 211 11.12 -7.74 -1.49
CA LYS A 211 11.09 -7.95 -0.03
C LYS A 211 9.78 -7.43 0.59
N SER A 212 9.42 -8.07 1.71
CA SER A 212 8.25 -7.69 2.54
C SER A 212 8.70 -7.28 3.94
N PRO A 213 9.31 -6.08 4.13
CA PRO A 213 9.73 -5.63 5.45
C PRO A 213 8.53 -5.34 6.36
N THR A 214 8.58 -5.81 7.60
CA THR A 214 7.70 -5.35 8.67
C THR A 214 8.20 -4.00 9.17
N ILE A 215 7.30 -3.02 9.25
CA ILE A 215 7.63 -1.66 9.70
C ILE A 215 6.82 -1.27 10.93
N SER A 216 7.50 -0.69 11.91
CA SER A 216 6.94 -0.23 13.20
C SER A 216 7.66 1.03 13.69
N GLU A 217 7.19 1.63 14.77
CA GLU A 217 7.82 2.77 15.44
C GLU A 217 8.19 2.45 16.89
N SER A 218 9.32 2.96 17.33
CA SER A 218 9.78 2.90 18.74
C SER A 218 9.68 4.28 19.40
#